data_50b6e067f8f29008790329d3dd771a1b
#
_entry.id   50b6e067f8f29008790329d3dd771a1b
#
_cell.length_a   1.000
_cell.length_b   1.000
_cell.length_c   1.000
_cell.angle_alpha   90.00
_cell.angle_beta   90.00
_cell.angle_gamma   90.00
#
_symmetry.space_group_name_H-M   'P 1'
#
loop_
_entity.id
_entity.type
_entity.pdbx_description
1 polymer ?
#
loop_
_entity_poly.entity_id
_entity_poly.type
_entity_poly.pdbx_seq_one_letter_code
_entity_poly.pdbx_strand_id
1 'polypeptide(L)'
;MALILEAVEGKRGEGVRGRALKGFWGLVVLSGIGVLMGVGYGFWASEGAWRWLIVGIGGLVLGGLGYLAWRGYQHIAAYREQVELEAREAVLQIEGRYKALVQYASDIFLVLGRDRRVLYASPSIERNLGYKPGQVEGAEVSELTHPEDRALLEGALERGSSAFFTVRLQHREGYWRYFEGIGQPLFQDPMIRGYLVTLRDVTDRKREEAQRQEKEAAALRLAVEKERAEYERNLIEQSRRQLQEAYHIIEEKNQQIEESLQYAARIQQGMVAPMELICRYVPESFVFWRPRDIVSGDFYWFYGGDGYFYLAVADCTGHGVPGALMTMISSAILTQAVLGEGLEMPDAILARVHELMRRALRQDVEGAASQDGMDIALMRYEVGQRRLYYAGANRPLWIVPVGAAEPTEYKADRKEIGGAKAPAQQFFTLHTIEVEPGCWIYASSDGYADQFSKDGKKYMSKRFKRFLGQIAGFSAEVQAKSLEEELQLWMGDTAQVDDILVVGFQAV
;
A
#
# COMPACT_ATOMS: atom_id res chain seq x y z
N MET A 1 -42.77 7.05 25.74
CA MET A 1 -42.28 8.28 25.10
C MET A 1 -41.32 9.07 25.99
N ALA A 2 -41.60 9.23 27.29
CA ALA A 2 -40.66 9.86 28.22
C ALA A 2 -39.31 9.14 28.35
N LEU A 3 -39.28 7.80 28.39
CA LEU A 3 -38.08 6.98 28.46
C LEU A 3 -37.16 7.02 27.24
N ILE A 4 -37.72 7.44 26.08
CA ILE A 4 -36.91 7.60 24.85
C ILE A 4 -36.23 8.98 24.83
N LEU A 5 -36.79 9.99 25.49
CA LEU A 5 -36.19 11.32 25.58
C LEU A 5 -35.01 11.37 26.58
N GLU A 6 -35.01 10.59 27.65
CA GLU A 6 -33.91 10.52 28.61
C GLU A 6 -32.66 9.81 28.04
N ALA A 7 -32.82 8.87 27.11
CA ALA A 7 -31.70 8.18 26.49
C ALA A 7 -30.92 9.06 25.49
N VAL A 8 -31.51 10.19 25.03
CA VAL A 8 -30.89 11.11 24.06
C VAL A 8 -30.11 12.24 24.74
N GLU A 9 -30.39 12.53 26.00
CA GLU A 9 -29.73 13.63 26.73
C GLU A 9 -28.40 13.25 27.40
N GLY A 10 -28.03 11.96 27.40
CA GLY A 10 -26.89 11.44 28.17
C GLY A 10 -25.49 11.55 27.53
N LYS A 11 -25.34 12.10 26.33
CA LYS A 11 -23.99 12.29 25.75
C LYS A 11 -23.80 13.68 25.15
N ARG A 12 -23.09 14.52 25.87
CA ARG A 12 -22.62 15.84 25.46
C ARG A 12 -21.69 15.72 24.24
N GLY A 13 -22.06 16.38 23.19
CA GLY A 13 -21.26 16.66 22.00
C GLY A 13 -21.99 17.69 21.16
N GLU A 14 -21.96 18.97 21.59
CA GLU A 14 -22.61 20.07 20.86
C GLU A 14 -21.82 20.43 19.62
N GLY A 15 -22.37 20.06 18.47
CA GLY A 15 -22.01 20.60 17.17
C GLY A 15 -23.27 20.80 16.34
N VAL A 16 -23.21 21.65 15.33
CA VAL A 16 -24.29 22.10 14.42
C VAL A 16 -25.27 20.98 13.96
N ARG A 17 -24.90 19.71 14.10
CA ARG A 17 -25.69 18.52 13.78
C ARG A 17 -26.88 18.28 14.71
N GLY A 18 -26.81 18.69 15.98
CA GLY A 18 -27.91 18.51 16.93
C GLY A 18 -29.14 19.38 16.64
N ARG A 19 -28.96 20.55 16.02
CA ARG A 19 -30.07 21.47 15.69
C ARG A 19 -30.88 21.03 14.48
N ALA A 20 -30.22 20.50 13.43
CA ALA A 20 -30.89 19.98 12.25
C ALA A 20 -31.72 18.71 12.58
N LEU A 21 -31.21 17.84 13.45
CA LEU A 21 -31.94 16.65 13.88
C LEU A 21 -33.13 16.99 14.77
N LYS A 22 -33.03 17.94 15.70
CA LYS A 22 -34.19 18.40 16.52
C LYS A 22 -35.27 19.02 15.67
N GLY A 23 -34.90 19.78 14.62
CA GLY A 23 -35.85 20.31 13.64
C GLY A 23 -36.58 19.23 12.84
N PHE A 24 -35.87 18.20 12.39
CA PHE A 24 -36.42 17.07 11.64
C PHE A 24 -37.39 16.24 12.48
N TRP A 25 -37.04 15.90 13.72
CA TRP A 25 -37.92 15.17 14.64
C TRP A 25 -39.12 16.00 15.09
N GLY A 26 -38.94 17.30 15.28
CA GLY A 26 -40.05 18.21 15.54
C GLY A 26 -41.08 18.23 14.39
N LEU A 27 -40.62 18.18 13.14
CA LEU A 27 -41.47 18.13 11.94
C LEU A 27 -42.20 16.78 11.78
N VAL A 28 -41.53 15.66 12.08
CA VAL A 28 -42.11 14.31 12.03
C VAL A 28 -43.16 14.15 13.12
N VAL A 29 -42.92 14.64 14.34
CA VAL A 29 -43.87 14.60 15.44
C VAL A 29 -45.07 15.53 15.17
N LEU A 30 -44.81 16.74 14.66
CA LEU A 30 -45.90 17.68 14.31
C LEU A 30 -46.75 17.17 13.13
N SER A 31 -46.15 16.53 12.13
CA SER A 31 -46.88 15.91 11.02
C SER A 31 -47.69 14.70 11.50
N GLY A 32 -47.14 13.89 12.41
CA GLY A 32 -47.86 12.76 13.04
C GLY A 32 -49.05 13.21 13.90
N ILE A 33 -48.89 14.27 14.68
CA ILE A 33 -49.96 14.87 15.49
C ILE A 33 -51.02 15.52 14.58
N GLY A 34 -50.61 16.20 13.50
CA GLY A 34 -51.55 16.77 12.52
C GLY A 34 -52.39 15.71 11.82
N VAL A 35 -51.81 14.55 11.49
CA VAL A 35 -52.48 13.41 10.88
C VAL A 35 -53.43 12.75 11.88
N LEU A 36 -53.09 12.61 13.14
CA LEU A 36 -53.98 12.07 14.19
C LEU A 36 -55.12 12.99 14.50
N MET A 37 -54.93 14.32 14.51
CA MET A 37 -56.03 15.29 14.65
C MET A 37 -56.90 15.34 13.40
N GLY A 38 -56.31 15.24 12.19
CA GLY A 38 -57.07 15.19 10.93
C GLY A 38 -57.93 13.95 10.80
N VAL A 39 -57.47 12.80 11.26
CA VAL A 39 -58.25 11.55 11.31
C VAL A 39 -59.40 11.64 12.31
N GLY A 40 -59.20 12.31 13.44
CA GLY A 40 -60.27 12.55 14.42
C GLY A 40 -61.40 13.45 13.90
N TYR A 41 -61.08 14.42 13.07
CA TYR A 41 -62.09 15.34 12.47
C TYR A 41 -62.73 14.81 11.18
N GLY A 42 -62.00 13.96 10.42
CA GLY A 42 -62.45 13.41 9.13
C GLY A 42 -63.43 12.25 9.24
N PHE A 43 -63.61 11.67 10.44
CA PHE A 43 -64.54 10.55 10.64
C PHE A 43 -66.02 10.96 10.53
N TRP A 44 -66.31 12.27 10.44
CA TRP A 44 -67.66 12.80 10.33
C TRP A 44 -68.02 13.34 8.93
N ALA A 45 -67.18 13.35 7.97
CA ALA A 45 -67.44 13.83 6.63
C ALA A 45 -67.15 12.77 5.57
N SER A 46 -68.22 12.33 4.91
CA SER A 46 -68.17 11.32 3.83
C SER A 46 -67.19 11.66 2.71
N GLU A 47 -66.53 10.62 2.15
CA GLU A 47 -65.65 10.57 0.95
C GLU A 47 -64.20 11.06 1.02
N GLY A 48 -63.77 11.80 2.05
CA GLY A 48 -62.40 12.29 2.15
C GLY A 48 -61.41 11.42 2.97
N ALA A 49 -61.94 10.49 3.77
CA ALA A 49 -61.16 9.74 4.78
C ALA A 49 -60.01 8.91 4.18
N TRP A 50 -60.20 8.35 3.00
CA TRP A 50 -59.16 7.53 2.33
C TRP A 50 -57.94 8.33 1.85
N ARG A 51 -58.12 9.61 1.50
CA ARG A 51 -56.99 10.48 1.10
C ARG A 51 -56.07 10.78 2.27
N TRP A 52 -56.61 10.98 3.46
CA TRP A 52 -55.81 11.24 4.67
C TRP A 52 -55.15 9.99 5.20
N LEU A 53 -55.75 8.82 5.00
CA LEU A 53 -55.11 7.54 5.37
C LEU A 53 -53.88 7.27 4.48
N ILE A 54 -53.95 7.55 3.18
CA ILE A 54 -52.82 7.40 2.26
C ILE A 54 -51.71 8.37 2.61
N VAL A 55 -52.01 9.62 2.95
CA VAL A 55 -51.01 10.61 3.38
C VAL A 55 -50.36 10.18 4.71
N GLY A 56 -51.14 9.62 5.65
CA GLY A 56 -50.63 9.12 6.92
C GLY A 56 -49.70 7.91 6.76
N ILE A 57 -50.09 6.96 5.93
CA ILE A 57 -49.23 5.79 5.61
C ILE A 57 -47.97 6.24 4.86
N GLY A 58 -48.11 7.16 3.91
CA GLY A 58 -46.95 7.74 3.19
C GLY A 58 -45.97 8.41 4.14
N GLY A 59 -46.46 9.18 5.13
CA GLY A 59 -45.64 9.82 6.15
C GLY A 59 -44.92 8.81 7.06
N LEU A 60 -45.58 7.71 7.44
CA LEU A 60 -44.96 6.64 8.25
C LEU A 60 -43.90 5.87 7.45
N VAL A 61 -44.13 5.61 6.17
CA VAL A 61 -43.17 4.94 5.30
C VAL A 61 -41.94 5.82 5.08
N LEU A 62 -42.14 7.12 4.78
CA LEU A 62 -41.00 8.05 4.64
C LEU A 62 -40.26 8.27 5.93
N GLY A 63 -40.93 8.31 7.08
CA GLY A 63 -40.31 8.37 8.40
C GLY A 63 -39.51 7.10 8.71
N GLY A 64 -40.05 5.93 8.35
CA GLY A 64 -39.34 4.64 8.51
C GLY A 64 -38.11 4.55 7.64
N LEU A 65 -38.17 4.97 6.39
CA LEU A 65 -37.06 5.02 5.47
C LEU A 65 -35.98 6.03 5.95
N GLY A 66 -36.40 7.19 6.43
CA GLY A 66 -35.50 8.17 7.04
C GLY A 66 -34.77 7.63 8.28
N TYR A 67 -35.49 6.88 9.13
CA TYR A 67 -34.90 6.23 10.29
C TYR A 67 -33.90 5.15 9.93
N LEU A 68 -34.20 4.32 8.94
CA LEU A 68 -33.28 3.29 8.45
C LEU A 68 -32.04 3.90 7.80
N ALA A 69 -32.20 4.95 7.01
CA ALA A 69 -31.08 5.69 6.43
C ALA A 69 -30.21 6.35 7.51
N TRP A 70 -30.84 6.95 8.53
CA TRP A 70 -30.10 7.52 9.66
C TRP A 70 -29.36 6.46 10.46
N ARG A 71 -29.98 5.31 10.72
CA ARG A 71 -29.35 4.19 11.43
C ARG A 71 -28.19 3.61 10.62
N GLY A 72 -28.36 3.47 9.30
CA GLY A 72 -27.28 3.06 8.40
C GLY A 72 -26.10 4.04 8.43
N TYR A 73 -26.39 5.36 8.39
CA TYR A 73 -25.36 6.39 8.50
C TYR A 73 -24.59 6.33 9.83
N GLN A 74 -25.30 6.11 10.95
CA GLN A 74 -24.65 5.95 12.28
C GLN A 74 -23.74 4.72 12.32
N HIS A 75 -24.17 3.59 11.72
CA HIS A 75 -23.30 2.40 11.64
C HIS A 75 -22.06 2.64 10.78
N ILE A 76 -22.20 3.33 9.64
CA ILE A 76 -21.06 3.66 8.77
C ILE A 76 -20.12 4.66 9.46
N ALA A 77 -20.67 5.65 10.18
CA ALA A 77 -19.84 6.61 10.93
C ALA A 77 -19.05 5.93 12.06
N ALA A 78 -19.71 5.06 12.83
CA ALA A 78 -19.05 4.29 13.90
C ALA A 78 -17.98 3.33 13.33
N TYR A 79 -18.26 2.68 12.20
CA TYR A 79 -17.29 1.81 11.53
C TYR A 79 -16.07 2.59 11.02
N ARG A 80 -16.27 3.78 10.45
CA ARG A 80 -15.15 4.66 10.05
C ARG A 80 -14.29 5.08 11.24
N GLU A 81 -14.93 5.50 12.33
CA GLU A 81 -14.21 5.91 13.53
C GLU A 81 -13.39 4.75 14.11
N GLN A 82 -13.95 3.53 14.07
CA GLN A 82 -13.26 2.34 14.51
C GLN A 82 -12.07 1.99 13.61
N VAL A 83 -12.22 2.04 12.29
CA VAL A 83 -11.13 1.79 11.33
C VAL A 83 -10.03 2.85 11.45
N GLU A 84 -10.38 4.14 11.63
CA GLU A 84 -9.39 5.18 11.87
C GLU A 84 -8.65 4.99 13.20
N LEU A 85 -9.36 4.53 14.24
CA LEU A 85 -8.75 4.23 15.54
C LEU A 85 -7.80 3.05 15.42
N GLU A 86 -8.24 1.95 14.80
CA GLU A 86 -7.41 0.76 14.57
C GLU A 86 -6.18 1.08 13.70
N ALA A 87 -6.33 1.93 12.66
CA ALA A 87 -5.21 2.39 11.86
C ALA A 87 -4.22 3.24 12.66
N ARG A 88 -4.73 4.15 13.53
CA ARG A 88 -3.87 4.94 14.42
C ARG A 88 -3.17 4.07 15.46
N GLU A 89 -3.89 3.13 16.05
CA GLU A 89 -3.30 2.18 16.99
C GLU A 89 -2.23 1.31 16.33
N ALA A 90 -2.47 0.84 15.10
CA ALA A 90 -1.48 0.10 14.32
C ALA A 90 -0.22 0.94 14.04
N VAL A 91 -0.38 2.22 13.65
CA VAL A 91 0.76 3.13 13.45
C VAL A 91 1.51 3.36 14.76
N LEU A 92 0.79 3.65 15.86
CA LEU A 92 1.39 3.83 17.18
C LEU A 92 2.10 2.57 17.69
N GLN A 93 1.53 1.39 17.43
CA GLN A 93 2.18 0.12 17.76
C GLN A 93 3.44 -0.10 16.93
N ILE A 94 3.41 0.24 15.64
CA ILE A 94 4.57 0.16 14.75
C ILE A 94 5.65 1.15 15.23
N GLU A 95 5.30 2.41 15.47
CA GLU A 95 6.22 3.40 16.03
C GLU A 95 6.77 2.99 17.40
N GLY A 96 5.89 2.54 18.29
CA GLY A 96 6.29 2.03 19.61
C GLY A 96 7.24 0.85 19.51
N ARG A 97 6.97 -0.05 18.59
CA ARG A 97 7.84 -1.22 18.33
C ARG A 97 9.20 -0.81 17.77
N TYR A 98 9.25 0.14 16.82
CA TYR A 98 10.50 0.69 16.32
C TYR A 98 11.28 1.44 17.39
N LYS A 99 10.61 2.30 18.17
CA LYS A 99 11.23 2.98 19.31
C LYS A 99 11.81 2.00 20.31
N ALA A 100 11.03 0.97 20.67
CA ALA A 100 11.50 -0.07 21.57
C ALA A 100 12.72 -0.81 21.00
N LEU A 101 12.71 -1.17 19.72
CA LEU A 101 13.84 -1.83 19.06
C LEU A 101 15.12 -0.98 19.15
N VAL A 102 15.03 0.33 18.89
CA VAL A 102 16.17 1.24 18.99
C VAL A 102 16.57 1.48 20.44
N GLN A 103 15.58 1.59 21.36
CA GLN A 103 15.83 1.82 22.79
C GLN A 103 16.54 0.65 23.46
N TYR A 104 16.19 -0.60 23.08
CA TYR A 104 16.78 -1.81 23.67
C TYR A 104 17.93 -2.38 22.83
N ALA A 105 18.23 -1.79 21.68
CA ALA A 105 19.39 -2.17 20.89
C ALA A 105 20.67 -2.01 21.70
N SER A 106 21.56 -3.00 21.64
CA SER A 106 22.88 -2.92 22.26
C SER A 106 23.82 -1.99 21.49
N ASP A 107 23.64 -1.92 20.17
CA ASP A 107 24.48 -1.11 19.29
C ASP A 107 24.08 0.37 19.38
N ILE A 108 25.05 1.26 19.23
CA ILE A 108 24.81 2.72 19.17
C ILE A 108 24.42 3.07 17.74
N PHE A 109 23.30 3.80 17.61
CA PHE A 109 22.89 4.41 16.35
C PHE A 109 23.09 5.92 16.44
N LEU A 110 23.86 6.48 15.49
CA LEU A 110 24.04 7.92 15.32
C LEU A 110 23.53 8.32 13.95
N VAL A 111 22.85 9.44 13.87
CA VAL A 111 22.61 10.15 12.62
C VAL A 111 23.50 11.37 12.62
N LEU A 112 24.32 11.52 11.58
CA LEU A 112 25.23 12.66 11.43
C LEU A 112 24.77 13.52 10.24
N GLY A 113 24.92 14.84 10.41
CA GLY A 113 24.73 15.80 9.33
C GLY A 113 25.83 15.71 8.25
N ARG A 114 25.68 16.53 7.20
CA ARG A 114 26.75 16.67 6.17
C ARG A 114 28.05 17.23 6.74
N ASP A 115 27.92 18.04 7.77
CA ASP A 115 29.01 18.64 8.54
C ASP A 115 29.59 17.67 9.60
N ARG A 116 29.15 16.39 9.59
CA ARG A 116 29.57 15.33 10.51
C ARG A 116 29.22 15.56 11.99
N ARG A 117 28.31 16.54 12.26
CA ARG A 117 27.78 16.73 13.61
C ARG A 117 26.69 15.70 13.89
N VAL A 118 26.65 15.26 15.13
CA VAL A 118 25.65 14.30 15.61
C VAL A 118 24.29 14.98 15.65
N LEU A 119 23.37 14.55 14.80
CA LEU A 119 21.98 15.01 14.78
C LEU A 119 21.09 14.16 15.71
N TYR A 120 21.44 12.89 15.89
CA TYR A 120 20.74 11.97 16.77
C TYR A 120 21.68 10.92 17.30
N ALA A 121 21.50 10.55 18.57
CA ALA A 121 22.15 9.44 19.22
C ALA A 121 21.15 8.54 19.93
N SER A 122 21.22 7.23 19.72
CA SER A 122 20.37 6.28 20.43
C SER A 122 20.69 6.23 21.93
N PRO A 123 19.73 5.84 22.80
CA PRO A 123 19.95 5.74 24.25
C PRO A 123 21.06 4.77 24.66
N SER A 124 21.43 3.86 23.77
CA SER A 124 22.57 2.94 23.97
C SER A 124 23.92 3.65 24.14
N ILE A 125 24.04 4.92 23.72
CA ILE A 125 25.27 5.69 23.92
C ILE A 125 25.57 5.92 25.41
N GLU A 126 24.54 6.08 26.25
CA GLU A 126 24.72 6.22 27.70
C GLU A 126 25.26 4.93 28.33
N ARG A 127 24.74 3.77 27.87
CA ARG A 127 25.23 2.46 28.36
C ARG A 127 26.64 2.14 27.92
N ASN A 128 27.02 2.55 26.72
CA ASN A 128 28.31 2.19 26.13
C ASN A 128 29.41 3.24 26.38
N LEU A 129 29.08 4.53 26.35
CA LEU A 129 30.08 5.61 26.46
C LEU A 129 29.85 6.53 27.67
N GLY A 130 28.77 6.34 28.45
CA GLY A 130 28.46 7.15 29.61
C GLY A 130 27.92 8.55 29.32
N TYR A 131 27.72 8.93 28.06
CA TYR A 131 27.13 10.20 27.68
C TYR A 131 25.63 10.06 27.49
N LYS A 132 24.85 10.99 27.99
CA LYS A 132 23.45 11.09 27.60
C LYS A 132 23.35 11.52 26.13
N PRO A 133 22.35 11.04 25.36
CA PRO A 133 22.20 11.43 23.96
C PRO A 133 22.34 12.93 23.69
N GLY A 134 21.62 13.77 24.43
CA GLY A 134 21.68 15.23 24.26
C GLY A 134 23.01 15.89 24.61
N GLN A 135 23.97 15.16 25.20
CA GLN A 135 25.32 15.70 25.45
C GLN A 135 26.24 15.55 24.25
N VAL A 136 25.91 14.64 23.34
CA VAL A 136 26.69 14.37 22.11
C VAL A 136 26.03 14.93 20.87
N GLU A 137 24.75 15.23 20.92
CA GLU A 137 24.04 15.89 19.83
C GLU A 137 24.59 17.31 19.62
N GLY A 138 24.90 17.66 18.38
CA GLY A 138 25.57 18.90 18.00
C GLY A 138 27.10 18.86 18.05
N ALA A 139 27.71 17.89 18.76
CA ALA A 139 29.16 17.70 18.77
C ALA A 139 29.60 17.10 17.42
N GLU A 140 30.85 17.37 17.04
CA GLU A 140 31.47 16.69 15.90
C GLU A 140 31.88 15.28 16.33
N VAL A 141 31.51 14.28 15.57
CA VAL A 141 31.83 12.88 15.90
C VAL A 141 33.34 12.63 16.06
N SER A 142 34.17 13.41 15.38
CA SER A 142 35.61 13.40 15.51
C SER A 142 36.11 13.77 16.91
N GLU A 143 35.37 14.59 17.68
CA GLU A 143 35.72 14.98 19.05
C GLU A 143 35.68 13.78 20.01
N LEU A 144 34.76 12.86 19.80
CA LEU A 144 34.64 11.61 20.56
C LEU A 144 35.60 10.52 20.09
N THR A 145 36.21 10.71 18.91
CA THR A 145 37.06 9.68 18.27
C THR A 145 38.55 9.90 18.63
N HIS A 146 39.27 8.79 18.89
CA HIS A 146 40.70 8.83 19.12
C HIS A 146 41.43 9.56 17.98
N PRO A 147 42.43 10.44 18.26
CA PRO A 147 43.08 11.23 17.21
C PRO A 147 43.61 10.43 16.02
N GLU A 148 44.21 9.25 16.27
CA GLU A 148 44.71 8.36 15.20
C GLU A 148 43.60 7.73 14.34
N ASP A 149 42.38 7.61 14.85
CA ASP A 149 41.29 6.94 14.17
C ASP A 149 40.36 7.93 13.42
N ARG A 150 40.55 9.27 13.60
CA ARG A 150 39.76 10.32 12.97
C ARG A 150 39.80 10.23 11.45
N ALA A 151 40.97 10.12 10.85
CA ALA A 151 41.15 10.00 9.42
C ALA A 151 40.47 8.72 8.86
N LEU A 152 40.42 7.67 9.66
CA LEU A 152 39.81 6.37 9.30
C LEU A 152 38.29 6.50 9.30
N LEU A 153 37.73 7.16 10.30
CA LEU A 153 36.30 7.46 10.38
C LEU A 153 35.87 8.37 9.23
N GLU A 154 36.57 9.47 8.98
CA GLU A 154 36.32 10.39 7.89
C GLU A 154 36.32 9.72 6.53
N GLY A 155 37.38 8.95 6.25
CA GLY A 155 37.49 8.21 5.01
C GLY A 155 36.41 7.11 4.84
N ALA A 156 35.90 6.56 5.93
CA ALA A 156 34.80 5.61 5.89
C ALA A 156 33.47 6.30 5.53
N LEU A 157 33.21 7.48 6.09
CA LEU A 157 32.00 8.25 5.78
C LEU A 157 32.02 8.80 4.34
N GLU A 158 33.21 9.16 3.80
CA GLU A 158 33.33 9.73 2.45
C GLU A 158 33.18 8.71 1.32
N ARG A 159 33.48 7.44 1.56
CA ARG A 159 33.50 6.40 0.51
C ARG A 159 32.15 6.06 -0.13
N GLY A 160 31.06 6.66 0.30
CA GLY A 160 29.74 6.60 -0.38
C GLY A 160 29.04 5.23 -0.41
N SER A 161 29.67 4.20 0.12
CA SER A 161 29.12 2.86 0.28
C SER A 161 29.25 2.43 1.74
N SER A 162 28.41 1.50 2.20
CA SER A 162 28.47 0.96 3.57
C SER A 162 29.88 0.46 3.89
N ALA A 163 30.67 1.30 4.54
CA ALA A 163 32.04 0.98 4.90
C ALA A 163 32.12 0.52 6.36
N PHE A 164 32.67 -0.65 6.58
CA PHE A 164 33.00 -1.12 7.92
C PHE A 164 34.24 -0.41 8.44
N PHE A 165 34.20 0.03 9.67
CA PHE A 165 35.34 0.64 10.33
C PHE A 165 35.40 0.23 11.81
N THR A 166 36.60 0.28 12.38
CA THR A 166 36.80 0.11 13.82
C THR A 166 37.47 1.37 14.34
N VAL A 167 36.87 2.01 15.35
CA VAL A 167 37.38 3.23 15.93
C VAL A 167 37.37 3.17 17.44
N ARG A 168 38.26 3.92 18.07
CA ARG A 168 38.26 4.15 19.50
C ARG A 168 37.44 5.40 19.80
N LEU A 169 36.42 5.22 20.65
CA LEU A 169 35.63 6.33 21.16
C LEU A 169 35.89 6.52 22.64
N GLN A 170 35.92 7.78 23.07
CA GLN A 170 36.19 8.16 24.45
C GLN A 170 34.97 7.96 25.32
N HIS A 171 35.13 7.15 26.37
CA HIS A 171 34.14 7.07 27.43
C HIS A 171 34.20 8.36 28.26
N ARG A 172 33.08 8.79 28.85
CA ARG A 172 32.98 9.99 29.69
C ARG A 172 34.04 10.06 30.83
N GLU A 173 34.46 8.90 31.33
CA GLU A 173 35.49 8.79 32.36
C GLU A 173 36.94 8.87 31.79
N GLY A 174 37.08 9.16 30.51
CA GLY A 174 38.38 9.45 29.87
C GLY A 174 39.11 8.26 29.26
N TYR A 175 38.62 7.03 29.40
CA TYR A 175 39.19 5.85 28.77
C TYR A 175 38.61 5.59 27.38
N TRP A 176 39.35 4.83 26.54
CA TRP A 176 38.95 4.49 25.19
C TRP A 176 38.24 3.15 25.13
N ARG A 177 37.11 3.12 24.38
CA ARG A 177 36.37 1.92 24.00
C ARG A 177 36.47 1.71 22.50
N TYR A 178 36.51 0.47 22.06
CA TYR A 178 36.58 0.10 20.66
C TYR A 178 35.17 -0.18 20.12
N PHE A 179 34.88 0.42 18.98
CA PHE A 179 33.62 0.20 18.30
C PHE A 179 33.82 -0.25 16.86
N GLU A 180 33.13 -1.29 16.46
CA GLU A 180 32.94 -1.63 15.05
C GLU A 180 31.72 -0.93 14.55
N GLY A 181 31.84 -0.27 13.40
CA GLY A 181 30.77 0.53 12.85
C GLY A 181 30.59 0.38 11.36
N ILE A 182 29.41 0.76 10.91
CA ILE A 182 29.05 0.94 9.51
C ILE A 182 28.47 2.33 9.37
N GLY A 183 29.03 3.11 8.45
CA GLY A 183 28.47 4.40 8.05
C GLY A 183 27.75 4.28 6.71
N GLN A 184 26.52 4.71 6.65
CA GLN A 184 25.70 4.72 5.44
C GLN A 184 25.28 6.14 5.09
N PRO A 185 25.63 6.67 3.89
CA PRO A 185 25.15 7.95 3.43
C PRO A 185 23.70 7.83 2.96
N LEU A 186 22.77 8.37 3.70
CA LEU A 186 21.35 8.37 3.43
C LEU A 186 20.84 9.81 3.15
N PHE A 187 21.54 10.53 2.29
CA PHE A 187 21.22 11.93 1.96
C PHE A 187 19.93 12.09 1.16
N GLN A 188 19.51 11.04 0.45
CA GLN A 188 18.27 11.03 -0.32
C GLN A 188 17.06 10.55 0.53
N ASP A 189 17.31 9.96 1.68
CA ASP A 189 16.26 9.55 2.59
C ASP A 189 15.66 10.79 3.26
N PRO A 190 14.35 11.03 3.14
CA PRO A 190 13.70 12.24 3.66
C PRO A 190 13.75 12.34 5.19
N MET A 191 13.93 11.22 5.89
CA MET A 191 13.95 11.15 7.35
C MET A 191 15.35 11.30 7.95
N ILE A 192 16.38 10.90 7.21
CA ILE A 192 17.76 10.86 7.73
C ILE A 192 18.59 12.02 7.19
N ARG A 193 18.58 12.27 5.88
CA ARG A 193 19.30 13.36 5.17
C ARG A 193 20.76 13.54 5.59
N GLY A 194 21.42 12.45 5.96
CA GLY A 194 22.75 12.47 6.54
C GLY A 194 23.38 11.09 6.47
N TYR A 195 24.30 10.84 7.38
CA TYR A 195 24.91 9.54 7.58
C TYR A 195 24.19 8.80 8.72
N LEU A 196 23.78 7.57 8.49
CA LEU A 196 23.44 6.62 9.55
C LEU A 196 24.69 5.84 9.96
N VAL A 197 25.11 5.98 11.20
CA VAL A 197 26.24 5.26 11.74
C VAL A 197 25.77 4.30 12.82
N THR A 198 26.06 3.02 12.62
CA THR A 198 25.81 1.98 13.62
C THR A 198 27.15 1.57 14.22
N LEU A 199 27.25 1.54 15.56
CA LEU A 199 28.47 1.26 16.29
C LEU A 199 28.20 0.16 17.31
N ARG A 200 28.91 -0.94 17.19
CA ARG A 200 28.87 -2.07 18.13
C ARG A 200 30.11 -2.02 19.02
N ASP A 201 29.89 -2.03 20.33
CA ASP A 201 31.00 -2.12 21.31
C ASP A 201 31.68 -3.48 21.21
N VAL A 202 32.96 -3.45 20.94
CA VAL A 202 33.87 -4.62 20.85
C VAL A 202 35.01 -4.48 21.81
N THR A 203 34.88 -3.60 22.82
CA THR A 203 35.98 -3.28 23.76
C THR A 203 36.47 -4.51 24.53
N ASP A 204 35.54 -5.28 25.06
CA ASP A 204 35.90 -6.46 25.85
C ASP A 204 36.56 -7.52 24.96
N ARG A 205 36.02 -7.70 23.75
CA ARG A 205 36.61 -8.57 22.74
C ARG A 205 38.07 -8.13 22.41
N LYS A 206 38.26 -6.82 22.18
CA LYS A 206 39.57 -6.27 21.86
C LYS A 206 40.59 -6.36 23.03
N ARG A 207 40.11 -6.17 24.26
CA ARG A 207 40.92 -6.34 25.47
C ARG A 207 41.27 -7.79 25.71
N GLU A 208 40.34 -8.70 25.56
CA GLU A 208 40.60 -10.14 25.64
C GLU A 208 41.56 -10.61 24.55
N GLU A 209 41.38 -10.13 23.31
CA GLU A 209 42.30 -10.40 22.22
C GLU A 209 43.71 -9.90 22.53
N ALA A 210 43.85 -8.66 23.04
CA ALA A 210 45.17 -8.09 23.40
C ALA A 210 45.84 -8.86 24.56
N GLN A 211 45.10 -9.14 25.63
CA GLN A 211 45.63 -9.94 26.77
C GLN A 211 45.99 -11.36 26.37
N ARG A 212 45.24 -11.93 25.43
CA ARG A 212 45.51 -13.26 24.92
C ARG A 212 46.76 -13.29 24.05
N GLN A 213 46.90 -12.30 23.13
CA GLN A 213 48.09 -12.15 22.32
C GLN A 213 49.37 -11.96 23.18
N GLU A 214 49.26 -11.20 24.26
CA GLU A 214 50.33 -10.98 25.20
C GLU A 214 50.73 -12.29 25.96
N LYS A 215 49.72 -13.07 26.39
CA LYS A 215 49.95 -14.40 26.99
C LYS A 215 50.43 -15.43 25.98
N GLU A 216 49.91 -15.42 24.76
CA GLU A 216 50.35 -16.31 23.67
C GLU A 216 51.75 -15.95 23.18
N ALA A 217 52.14 -14.67 23.12
CA ALA A 217 53.50 -14.25 22.85
C ALA A 217 54.48 -14.74 23.90
N ALA A 218 54.04 -14.85 25.16
CA ALA A 218 54.83 -15.41 26.25
C ALA A 218 54.87 -16.96 26.26
N ALA A 219 53.77 -17.59 25.86
CA ALA A 219 53.64 -19.06 25.81
C ALA A 219 54.14 -19.70 24.50
N LEU A 220 54.29 -18.86 23.44
CA LEU A 220 54.46 -19.30 22.04
C LEU A 220 55.79 -20.04 21.75
N ARG A 221 56.70 -20.19 22.67
CA ARG A 221 57.96 -20.90 22.41
C ARG A 221 57.94 -22.43 22.63
N LEU A 222 56.86 -22.98 23.22
CA LEU A 222 56.91 -24.43 23.54
C LEU A 222 55.63 -25.25 23.24
N ALA A 223 54.46 -24.67 22.97
CA ALA A 223 53.23 -25.43 22.93
C ALA A 223 52.31 -25.17 21.71
N VAL A 224 52.81 -24.45 20.70
CA VAL A 224 51.99 -23.73 19.68
C VAL A 224 51.19 -24.62 18.71
N GLU A 225 51.72 -25.77 18.32
CA GLU A 225 51.04 -26.53 17.23
C GLU A 225 49.82 -27.36 17.67
N LYS A 226 49.83 -27.91 18.84
CA LYS A 226 48.73 -28.78 19.30
C LYS A 226 47.54 -28.00 19.82
N GLU A 227 47.75 -27.03 20.70
CA GLU A 227 46.65 -26.22 21.26
C GLU A 227 45.99 -25.35 20.20
N ARG A 228 46.79 -24.83 19.24
CA ARG A 228 46.24 -24.00 18.15
C ARG A 228 45.30 -24.79 17.25
N ALA A 229 45.64 -26.00 16.87
CA ALA A 229 44.76 -26.84 16.01
C ALA A 229 43.47 -27.27 16.72
N GLU A 230 43.57 -27.56 18.02
CA GLU A 230 42.41 -27.93 18.84
C GLU A 230 41.49 -26.71 19.10
N TYR A 231 42.06 -25.54 19.34
CA TYR A 231 41.33 -24.30 19.52
C TYR A 231 40.61 -23.85 18.23
N GLU A 232 41.32 -23.87 17.10
CA GLU A 232 40.71 -23.53 15.79
C GLU A 232 39.54 -24.47 15.45
N ARG A 233 39.66 -25.76 15.80
CA ARG A 233 38.61 -26.74 15.60
C ARG A 233 37.37 -26.46 16.44
N ASN A 234 37.55 -26.12 17.73
CA ASN A 234 36.49 -25.81 18.63
C ASN A 234 35.78 -24.49 18.25
N LEU A 235 36.56 -23.48 17.81
CA LEU A 235 36.00 -22.21 17.36
C LEU A 235 35.17 -22.35 16.07
N ILE A 236 35.68 -23.16 15.12
CA ILE A 236 34.97 -23.47 13.89
C ILE A 236 33.66 -24.23 14.19
N GLU A 237 33.70 -25.18 15.12
CA GLU A 237 32.50 -25.95 15.50
C GLU A 237 31.48 -25.10 16.25
N GLN A 238 31.94 -24.23 17.14
CA GLN A 238 31.08 -23.28 17.86
C GLN A 238 30.48 -22.23 16.91
N SER A 239 31.28 -21.66 16.04
CA SER A 239 30.79 -20.72 15.00
C SER A 239 29.78 -21.38 14.05
N ARG A 240 30.03 -22.67 13.71
CA ARG A 240 29.10 -23.45 12.89
C ARG A 240 27.78 -23.69 13.59
N ARG A 241 27.77 -23.96 14.90
CA ARG A 241 26.52 -24.11 15.68
C ARG A 241 25.76 -22.80 15.78
N GLN A 242 26.42 -21.70 16.08
CA GLN A 242 25.77 -20.38 16.11
C GLN A 242 25.21 -19.98 14.76
N LEU A 243 25.94 -20.29 13.69
CA LEU A 243 25.46 -20.04 12.33
C LEU A 243 24.23 -20.91 12.00
N GLN A 244 24.24 -22.18 12.42
CA GLN A 244 23.07 -23.05 12.25
C GLN A 244 21.84 -22.57 13.02
N GLU A 245 22.01 -22.14 14.27
CA GLU A 245 20.90 -21.55 15.06
C GLU A 245 20.37 -20.28 14.42
N ALA A 246 21.26 -19.38 13.96
CA ALA A 246 20.85 -18.16 13.26
C ALA A 246 20.12 -18.48 11.94
N TYR A 247 20.59 -19.46 11.18
CA TYR A 247 19.90 -19.92 9.98
C TYR A 247 18.50 -20.45 10.29
N HIS A 248 18.36 -21.23 11.34
CA HIS A 248 17.07 -21.77 11.73
C HIS A 248 16.06 -20.67 12.12
N ILE A 249 16.53 -19.68 12.89
CA ILE A 249 15.69 -18.53 13.26
C ILE A 249 15.27 -17.72 12.02
N ILE A 250 16.19 -17.51 11.07
CA ILE A 250 15.88 -16.81 9.82
C ILE A 250 14.87 -17.61 9.01
N GLU A 251 15.04 -18.91 8.91
CA GLU A 251 14.14 -19.81 8.17
C GLU A 251 12.74 -19.81 8.77
N GLU A 252 12.62 -19.93 10.12
CA GLU A 252 11.33 -19.79 10.82
C GLU A 252 10.69 -18.41 10.59
N LYS A 253 11.49 -17.34 10.65
CA LYS A 253 10.97 -15.99 10.39
C LYS A 253 10.54 -15.79 8.95
N ASN A 254 11.30 -16.31 8.00
CA ASN A 254 10.94 -16.26 6.60
C ASN A 254 9.64 -17.04 6.34
N GLN A 255 9.50 -18.22 6.94
CA GLN A 255 8.27 -18.99 6.83
C GLN A 255 7.06 -18.25 7.42
N GLN A 256 7.21 -17.63 8.60
CA GLN A 256 6.13 -16.82 9.21
C GLN A 256 5.73 -15.62 8.33
N ILE A 257 6.72 -14.97 7.70
CA ILE A 257 6.46 -13.86 6.76
C ILE A 257 5.74 -14.40 5.53
N GLU A 258 6.20 -15.50 4.96
CA GLU A 258 5.59 -16.10 3.79
C GLU A 258 4.15 -16.53 4.05
N GLU A 259 3.87 -17.20 5.17
CA GLU A 259 2.51 -17.55 5.60
C GLU A 259 1.61 -16.31 5.74
N SER A 260 2.12 -15.23 6.30
CA SER A 260 1.40 -13.95 6.44
C SER A 260 1.11 -13.32 5.08
N LEU A 261 2.07 -13.37 4.16
CA LEU A 261 1.90 -12.89 2.79
C LEU A 261 0.91 -13.73 2.00
N GLN A 262 0.94 -15.05 2.15
CA GLN A 262 -0.04 -15.96 1.52
C GLN A 262 -1.46 -15.70 2.06
N TYR A 263 -1.59 -15.37 3.34
CA TYR A 263 -2.87 -14.96 3.90
C TYR A 263 -3.36 -13.64 3.29
N ALA A 264 -2.48 -12.64 3.15
CA ALA A 264 -2.79 -11.39 2.48
C ALA A 264 -3.19 -11.59 1.00
N ALA A 265 -2.51 -12.50 0.28
CA ALA A 265 -2.86 -12.87 -1.10
C ALA A 265 -4.27 -13.47 -1.19
N ARG A 266 -4.66 -14.32 -0.25
CA ARG A 266 -6.04 -14.86 -0.20
C ARG A 266 -7.09 -13.79 0.03
N ILE A 267 -6.79 -12.79 0.87
CA ILE A 267 -7.67 -11.64 1.05
C ILE A 267 -7.78 -10.86 -0.26
N GLN A 268 -6.66 -10.56 -0.91
CA GLN A 268 -6.63 -9.83 -2.18
C GLN A 268 -7.40 -10.58 -3.28
N GLN A 269 -7.22 -11.90 -3.39
CA GLN A 269 -7.98 -12.75 -4.31
C GLN A 269 -9.49 -12.74 -4.02
N GLY A 270 -9.88 -12.66 -2.76
CA GLY A 270 -11.29 -12.53 -2.35
C GLY A 270 -11.93 -11.18 -2.68
N MET A 271 -11.13 -10.17 -3.00
CA MET A 271 -11.62 -8.82 -3.35
C MET A 271 -11.90 -8.66 -4.84
N VAL A 272 -11.29 -9.47 -5.69
CA VAL A 272 -11.51 -9.43 -7.13
C VAL A 272 -12.70 -10.30 -7.52
N ALA A 273 -13.39 -9.91 -8.58
CA ALA A 273 -14.54 -10.67 -9.07
C ALA A 273 -14.07 -12.03 -9.62
N PRO A 274 -14.76 -13.13 -9.29
CA PRO A 274 -14.45 -14.43 -9.89
C PRO A 274 -14.76 -14.39 -11.39
N MET A 275 -13.99 -15.16 -12.18
CA MET A 275 -14.15 -15.22 -13.63
C MET A 275 -15.55 -15.64 -14.06
N GLU A 276 -16.20 -16.53 -13.30
CA GLU A 276 -17.57 -16.97 -13.54
C GLU A 276 -18.58 -15.82 -13.55
N LEU A 277 -18.31 -14.76 -12.78
CA LEU A 277 -19.15 -13.58 -12.78
C LEU A 277 -18.95 -12.76 -14.06
N ILE A 278 -17.71 -12.57 -14.50
CA ILE A 278 -17.37 -11.85 -15.73
C ILE A 278 -17.93 -12.59 -16.94
N CYS A 279 -17.75 -13.91 -17.00
CA CYS A 279 -18.23 -14.76 -18.10
C CYS A 279 -19.76 -14.76 -18.26
N ARG A 280 -20.53 -14.38 -17.23
CA ARG A 280 -22.00 -14.22 -17.38
C ARG A 280 -22.38 -13.05 -18.28
N TYR A 281 -21.53 -12.02 -18.34
CA TYR A 281 -21.75 -10.83 -19.18
C TYR A 281 -21.04 -10.96 -20.53
N VAL A 282 -19.83 -11.48 -20.52
CA VAL A 282 -18.97 -11.68 -21.69
C VAL A 282 -18.30 -13.06 -21.61
N PRO A 283 -18.95 -14.10 -22.23
CA PRO A 283 -18.47 -15.48 -22.12
C PRO A 283 -17.04 -15.68 -22.62
N GLU A 284 -16.66 -15.01 -23.71
CA GLU A 284 -15.30 -14.99 -24.21
C GLU A 284 -14.53 -13.87 -23.52
N SER A 285 -13.97 -14.18 -22.35
CA SER A 285 -13.16 -13.25 -21.57
C SER A 285 -12.07 -13.99 -20.80
N PHE A 286 -10.98 -13.33 -20.53
CA PHE A 286 -9.90 -13.84 -19.70
C PHE A 286 -9.28 -12.73 -18.85
N VAL A 287 -8.69 -13.14 -17.73
CA VAL A 287 -7.80 -12.36 -16.90
C VAL A 287 -6.48 -13.11 -16.81
N PHE A 288 -5.42 -12.54 -17.36
CA PHE A 288 -4.05 -12.97 -17.18
C PHE A 288 -3.42 -12.10 -16.10
N TRP A 289 -3.35 -12.66 -14.89
CA TRP A 289 -2.84 -11.95 -13.71
C TRP A 289 -1.69 -12.74 -13.10
N ARG A 290 -0.51 -12.16 -13.15
CA ARG A 290 0.73 -12.75 -12.65
C ARG A 290 1.43 -11.75 -11.75
N PRO A 291 1.22 -11.85 -10.44
CA PRO A 291 1.97 -11.07 -9.47
C PRO A 291 3.47 -11.34 -9.57
N ARG A 292 4.28 -10.31 -9.36
CA ARG A 292 5.73 -10.44 -9.22
C ARG A 292 6.11 -11.09 -7.90
N ASP A 293 5.45 -10.68 -6.84
CA ASP A 293 5.61 -11.17 -5.47
C ASP A 293 4.40 -12.06 -5.10
N ILE A 294 4.25 -12.41 -3.83
CA ILE A 294 3.11 -13.21 -3.35
C ILE A 294 1.79 -12.42 -3.44
N VAL A 295 1.87 -11.09 -3.31
CA VAL A 295 0.75 -10.14 -3.44
C VAL A 295 1.08 -9.14 -4.53
N SER A 296 0.06 -8.52 -5.13
CA SER A 296 0.17 -7.67 -6.31
C SER A 296 -0.21 -6.21 -6.05
N GLY A 297 0.50 -5.28 -6.71
CA GLY A 297 0.06 -3.89 -6.88
C GLY A 297 -0.98 -3.73 -7.99
N ASP A 298 -1.02 -4.68 -8.92
CA ASP A 298 -2.02 -4.72 -9.97
C ASP A 298 -3.30 -5.39 -9.50
N PHE A 299 -4.46 -4.87 -9.93
CA PHE A 299 -5.74 -5.52 -9.73
C PHE A 299 -6.73 -5.19 -10.84
N TYR A 300 -7.69 -6.07 -11.01
CA TYR A 300 -8.90 -5.76 -11.78
C TYR A 300 -10.10 -5.62 -10.84
N TRP A 301 -11.03 -4.76 -11.25
CA TRP A 301 -12.27 -4.57 -10.53
C TRP A 301 -13.45 -4.71 -11.51
N PHE A 302 -14.47 -5.43 -11.10
CA PHE A 302 -15.64 -5.70 -11.92
C PHE A 302 -16.93 -5.48 -11.14
N TYR A 303 -17.90 -4.87 -11.80
CA TYR A 303 -19.26 -4.77 -11.29
C TYR A 303 -20.26 -4.93 -12.43
N GLY A 304 -21.22 -5.85 -12.28
CA GLY A 304 -22.28 -6.11 -13.25
C GLY A 304 -23.61 -5.52 -12.79
N GLY A 305 -24.25 -4.76 -13.68
CA GLY A 305 -25.60 -4.25 -13.55
C GLY A 305 -26.59 -4.91 -14.53
N ASP A 306 -27.80 -4.38 -14.63
CA ASP A 306 -28.80 -4.88 -15.57
C ASP A 306 -28.50 -4.37 -16.99
N GLY A 307 -27.98 -5.26 -17.85
CA GLY A 307 -27.63 -4.95 -19.23
C GLY A 307 -26.30 -4.20 -19.42
N TYR A 308 -25.52 -3.97 -18.37
CA TYR A 308 -24.20 -3.35 -18.44
C TYR A 308 -23.25 -3.92 -17.41
N PHE A 309 -21.97 -3.65 -17.59
CA PHE A 309 -20.96 -3.90 -16.57
C PHE A 309 -19.86 -2.84 -16.59
N TYR A 310 -19.19 -2.70 -15.45
CA TYR A 310 -17.93 -1.99 -15.32
C TYR A 310 -16.77 -2.98 -15.21
N LEU A 311 -15.67 -2.64 -15.83
CA LEU A 311 -14.40 -3.33 -15.69
C LEU A 311 -13.29 -2.30 -15.57
N ALA A 312 -12.47 -2.44 -14.55
CA ALA A 312 -11.24 -1.66 -14.40
C ALA A 312 -10.03 -2.58 -14.39
N VAL A 313 -8.94 -2.10 -14.99
CA VAL A 313 -7.60 -2.66 -14.90
C VAL A 313 -6.72 -1.57 -14.33
N ALA A 314 -6.16 -1.81 -13.17
CA ALA A 314 -5.44 -0.81 -12.40
C ALA A 314 -4.08 -1.34 -11.95
N ASP A 315 -3.12 -0.44 -11.93
CA ASP A 315 -1.74 -0.60 -11.53
C ASP A 315 -1.44 0.44 -10.46
N CYS A 316 -1.23 0.00 -9.24
CA CYS A 316 -0.96 0.86 -8.10
C CYS A 316 0.53 1.09 -7.92
N THR A 317 0.89 2.24 -7.38
CA THR A 317 2.28 2.55 -7.03
C THR A 317 2.86 1.50 -6.09
N GLY A 318 3.96 0.87 -6.52
CA GLY A 318 4.71 -0.11 -5.75
C GLY A 318 4.19 -1.54 -5.91
N HIS A 319 5.04 -2.50 -5.57
CA HIS A 319 4.76 -3.93 -5.64
C HIS A 319 4.83 -4.57 -4.24
N GLY A 320 4.45 -5.84 -4.12
CA GLY A 320 4.43 -6.55 -2.85
C GLY A 320 3.42 -5.95 -1.86
N VAL A 321 3.76 -5.92 -0.57
CA VAL A 321 2.84 -5.48 0.50
C VAL A 321 2.32 -4.05 0.33
N PRO A 322 3.16 -3.04 0.04
CA PRO A 322 2.68 -1.68 -0.20
C PRO A 322 1.68 -1.60 -1.36
N GLY A 323 2.00 -2.23 -2.50
CA GLY A 323 1.11 -2.31 -3.65
C GLY A 323 -0.21 -2.97 -3.30
N ALA A 324 -0.19 -4.10 -2.56
CA ALA A 324 -1.40 -4.80 -2.14
C ALA A 324 -2.29 -3.95 -1.22
N LEU A 325 -1.72 -3.14 -0.33
CA LEU A 325 -2.51 -2.21 0.48
C LEU A 325 -3.15 -1.12 -0.39
N MET A 326 -2.43 -0.63 -1.38
CA MET A 326 -2.95 0.33 -2.35
C MET A 326 -4.09 -0.27 -3.18
N THR A 327 -4.00 -1.53 -3.62
CA THR A 327 -5.08 -2.20 -4.34
C THR A 327 -6.36 -2.31 -3.50
N MET A 328 -6.23 -2.59 -2.20
CA MET A 328 -7.37 -2.66 -1.28
C MET A 328 -8.08 -1.30 -1.16
N ILE A 329 -7.32 -0.23 -0.95
CA ILE A 329 -7.86 1.14 -0.86
C ILE A 329 -8.52 1.52 -2.19
N SER A 330 -7.86 1.27 -3.31
CA SER A 330 -8.31 1.62 -4.65
C SER A 330 -9.62 0.90 -5.03
N SER A 331 -9.71 -0.40 -4.75
CA SER A 331 -10.92 -1.21 -4.97
C SER A 331 -12.10 -0.70 -4.14
N ALA A 332 -11.86 -0.37 -2.86
CA ALA A 332 -12.89 0.17 -1.99
C ALA A 332 -13.39 1.55 -2.48
N ILE A 333 -12.49 2.41 -2.94
CA ILE A 333 -12.81 3.74 -3.47
C ILE A 333 -13.60 3.63 -4.78
N LEU A 334 -13.21 2.72 -5.69
CA LEU A 334 -13.98 2.44 -6.92
C LEU A 334 -15.41 1.99 -6.58
N THR A 335 -15.52 1.05 -5.64
CA THR A 335 -16.81 0.56 -5.17
C THR A 335 -17.66 1.69 -4.56
N GLN A 336 -17.06 2.56 -3.76
CA GLN A 336 -17.75 3.73 -3.21
C GLN A 336 -18.24 4.68 -4.30
N ALA A 337 -17.40 5.00 -5.29
CA ALA A 337 -17.77 5.94 -6.36
C ALA A 337 -18.92 5.40 -7.22
N VAL A 338 -18.89 4.12 -7.57
CA VAL A 338 -19.91 3.51 -8.44
C VAL A 338 -21.16 3.14 -7.66
N LEU A 339 -21.04 2.40 -6.56
CA LEU A 339 -22.19 1.87 -5.82
C LEU A 339 -22.67 2.79 -4.71
N GLY A 340 -21.76 3.48 -4.06
CA GLY A 340 -22.09 4.38 -2.95
C GLY A 340 -22.62 5.73 -3.41
N GLU A 341 -22.02 6.31 -4.45
CA GLU A 341 -22.37 7.62 -4.98
C GLU A 341 -23.21 7.55 -6.27
N GLY A 342 -23.34 6.37 -6.87
CA GLY A 342 -24.16 6.14 -8.05
C GLY A 342 -23.62 6.80 -9.32
N LEU A 343 -22.32 7.00 -9.42
CA LEU A 343 -21.71 7.56 -10.62
C LEU A 343 -21.71 6.53 -11.74
N GLU A 344 -22.09 6.97 -12.94
CA GLU A 344 -22.26 6.05 -14.06
C GLU A 344 -21.15 6.15 -15.11
N MET A 345 -20.63 7.34 -15.39
CA MET A 345 -19.68 7.54 -16.49
C MET A 345 -18.23 7.42 -16.01
N PRO A 346 -17.39 6.67 -16.75
CA PRO A 346 -16.00 6.40 -16.37
C PRO A 346 -15.16 7.65 -16.07
N ASP A 347 -15.31 8.72 -16.82
CA ASP A 347 -14.61 9.99 -16.60
C ASP A 347 -14.98 10.64 -15.26
N ALA A 348 -16.27 10.67 -14.95
CA ALA A 348 -16.77 11.19 -13.68
C ALA A 348 -16.35 10.29 -12.50
N ILE A 349 -16.37 8.98 -12.70
CA ILE A 349 -15.90 8.01 -11.71
C ILE A 349 -14.41 8.25 -11.42
N LEU A 350 -13.57 8.33 -12.45
CA LEU A 350 -12.13 8.56 -12.26
C LEU A 350 -11.83 9.90 -11.60
N ALA A 351 -12.54 10.95 -11.96
CA ALA A 351 -12.41 12.25 -11.31
C ALA A 351 -12.72 12.14 -9.80
N ARG A 352 -13.79 11.43 -9.47
CA ARG A 352 -14.19 11.22 -8.07
C ARG A 352 -13.24 10.30 -7.32
N VAL A 353 -12.77 9.22 -7.94
CA VAL A 353 -11.78 8.29 -7.40
C VAL A 353 -10.50 9.03 -7.07
N HIS A 354 -10.05 9.94 -7.95
CA HIS A 354 -8.89 10.80 -7.68
C HIS A 354 -9.07 11.64 -6.39
N GLU A 355 -10.20 12.29 -6.23
CA GLU A 355 -10.47 13.07 -5.01
C GLU A 355 -10.49 12.19 -3.75
N LEU A 356 -11.16 11.02 -3.83
CA LEU A 356 -11.28 10.10 -2.72
C LEU A 356 -9.91 9.49 -2.34
N MET A 357 -9.09 9.14 -3.33
CA MET A 357 -7.74 8.63 -3.12
C MET A 357 -6.87 9.64 -2.40
N ARG A 358 -6.86 10.90 -2.85
CA ARG A 358 -6.10 11.98 -2.21
C ARG A 358 -6.51 12.19 -0.76
N ARG A 359 -7.82 12.11 -0.48
CA ARG A 359 -8.33 12.20 0.90
C ARG A 359 -7.94 10.99 1.74
N ALA A 360 -8.09 9.78 1.21
CA ALA A 360 -7.77 8.55 1.92
C ALA A 360 -6.29 8.49 2.31
N LEU A 361 -5.40 8.95 1.41
CA LEU A 361 -3.96 8.98 1.63
C LEU A 361 -3.46 10.32 2.22
N ARG A 362 -4.37 11.24 2.60
CA ARG A 362 -4.06 12.58 3.13
C ARG A 362 -3.10 13.37 2.23
N GLN A 363 -3.27 13.23 0.94
CA GLN A 363 -2.48 13.94 -0.08
C GLN A 363 -3.01 15.36 -0.37
N ASP A 364 -4.13 15.71 0.20
CA ASP A 364 -4.79 17.02 0.14
C ASP A 364 -4.27 17.99 1.21
N VAL A 365 -3.36 17.56 2.08
CA VAL A 365 -2.77 18.36 3.15
C VAL A 365 -1.41 18.89 2.71
N GLU A 366 -1.09 20.14 3.05
CA GLU A 366 0.21 20.75 2.79
C GLU A 366 1.33 19.95 3.48
N GLY A 367 2.38 19.60 2.71
CA GLY A 367 3.47 18.76 3.20
C GLY A 367 3.22 17.26 3.17
N ALA A 368 2.18 16.80 2.48
CA ALA A 368 1.91 15.38 2.30
C ALA A 368 3.14 14.61 1.76
N ALA A 369 3.51 13.53 2.43
CA ALA A 369 4.70 12.74 2.10
C ALA A 369 4.43 11.68 1.00
N SER A 370 3.21 11.12 0.97
CA SER A 370 2.87 10.07 0.02
C SER A 370 2.64 10.63 -1.37
N GLN A 371 3.30 10.01 -2.36
CA GLN A 371 3.06 10.25 -3.79
C GLN A 371 2.30 9.06 -4.40
N ASP A 372 1.82 8.14 -3.56
CA ASP A 372 1.17 6.92 -4.01
C ASP A 372 -0.12 7.22 -4.76
N GLY A 373 -0.34 6.44 -5.78
CA GLY A 373 -1.48 6.58 -6.67
C GLY A 373 -1.74 5.31 -7.46
N MET A 374 -2.46 5.44 -8.54
CA MET A 374 -2.66 4.35 -9.49
C MET A 374 -2.83 4.85 -10.91
N ASP A 375 -2.42 4.04 -11.83
CA ASP A 375 -2.76 4.10 -13.23
C ASP A 375 -3.94 3.16 -13.50
N ILE A 376 -4.92 3.58 -14.29
CA ILE A 376 -6.15 2.80 -14.44
C ILE A 376 -6.76 2.98 -15.83
N ALA A 377 -7.27 1.90 -16.38
CA ALA A 377 -8.23 1.88 -17.48
C ALA A 377 -9.60 1.49 -16.91
N LEU A 378 -10.56 2.39 -16.94
CA LEU A 378 -11.93 2.12 -16.51
C LEU A 378 -12.87 2.14 -17.69
N MET A 379 -13.69 1.11 -17.80
CA MET A 379 -14.68 0.98 -18.85
C MET A 379 -16.05 0.59 -18.30
N ARG A 380 -17.09 1.08 -18.96
CA ARG A 380 -18.49 0.66 -18.81
C ARG A 380 -18.99 0.16 -20.16
N TYR A 381 -19.41 -1.09 -20.22
CA TYR A 381 -19.93 -1.69 -21.43
C TYR A 381 -21.42 -1.95 -21.32
N GLU A 382 -22.18 -1.40 -22.25
CA GLU A 382 -23.63 -1.63 -22.40
C GLU A 382 -23.86 -2.73 -23.42
N VAL A 383 -24.08 -3.96 -22.94
CA VAL A 383 -24.17 -5.18 -23.74
C VAL A 383 -25.22 -5.06 -24.84
N GLY A 384 -26.45 -4.62 -24.49
CA GLY A 384 -27.54 -4.53 -25.47
C GLY A 384 -27.42 -3.40 -26.47
N GLN A 385 -26.65 -2.35 -26.16
CA GLN A 385 -26.43 -1.19 -27.03
C GLN A 385 -25.09 -1.26 -27.78
N ARG A 386 -24.24 -2.22 -27.46
CA ARG A 386 -22.88 -2.37 -28.00
C ARG A 386 -22.04 -1.10 -27.86
N ARG A 387 -22.27 -0.39 -26.76
CA ARG A 387 -21.60 0.87 -26.47
C ARG A 387 -20.63 0.71 -25.35
N LEU A 388 -19.41 1.10 -25.61
CA LEU A 388 -18.33 1.09 -24.66
C LEU A 388 -17.97 2.54 -24.30
N TYR A 389 -18.04 2.84 -23.02
CA TYR A 389 -17.53 4.08 -22.45
C TYR A 389 -16.21 3.76 -21.78
N TYR A 390 -15.19 4.54 -22.08
CA TYR A 390 -13.86 4.36 -21.51
C TYR A 390 -13.28 5.70 -21.08
N ALA A 391 -12.62 5.70 -19.92
CA ALA A 391 -11.70 6.74 -19.47
C ALA A 391 -10.47 6.08 -18.87
N GLY A 392 -9.30 6.68 -19.06
CA GLY A 392 -8.05 6.11 -18.57
C GLY A 392 -7.12 7.16 -17.96
N ALA A 393 -6.43 6.77 -16.93
CA ALA A 393 -5.28 7.44 -16.33
C ALA A 393 -4.03 6.63 -16.69
N ASN A 394 -3.20 7.13 -17.58
CA ASN A 394 -1.98 6.50 -18.13
C ASN A 394 -2.15 5.11 -18.79
N ARG A 395 -3.22 4.37 -18.54
CA ARG A 395 -3.47 3.03 -19.10
C ARG A 395 -4.44 3.12 -20.28
N PRO A 396 -3.95 2.91 -21.54
CA PRO A 396 -4.78 2.94 -22.72
C PRO A 396 -5.69 1.72 -22.85
N LEU A 397 -6.72 1.84 -23.69
CA LEU A 397 -7.56 0.75 -24.11
C LEU A 397 -7.24 0.37 -25.55
N TRP A 398 -7.24 -0.92 -25.85
CA TRP A 398 -7.04 -1.43 -27.20
C TRP A 398 -8.23 -2.24 -27.67
N ILE A 399 -8.66 -1.99 -28.90
CA ILE A 399 -9.74 -2.74 -29.54
C ILE A 399 -9.19 -3.34 -30.84
N VAL A 400 -9.34 -4.65 -30.98
CA VAL A 400 -9.00 -5.39 -32.20
C VAL A 400 -10.28 -5.74 -32.93
N PRO A 401 -10.58 -5.07 -34.06
CA PRO A 401 -11.71 -5.42 -34.90
C PRO A 401 -11.57 -6.85 -35.46
N VAL A 402 -12.69 -7.45 -35.80
CA VAL A 402 -12.70 -8.80 -36.39
C VAL A 402 -11.84 -8.82 -37.68
N GLY A 403 -10.87 -9.73 -37.71
CA GLY A 403 -9.94 -9.87 -38.84
C GLY A 403 -8.84 -8.83 -38.94
N ALA A 404 -8.77 -7.86 -38.04
CA ALA A 404 -7.68 -6.90 -38.00
C ALA A 404 -6.43 -7.51 -37.31
N ALA A 405 -5.26 -7.19 -37.86
CA ALA A 405 -3.98 -7.65 -37.27
C ALA A 405 -3.40 -6.67 -36.24
N GLU A 406 -3.88 -5.45 -36.21
CA GLU A 406 -3.38 -4.40 -35.30
C GLU A 406 -4.53 -3.79 -34.49
N PRO A 407 -4.33 -3.60 -33.16
CA PRO A 407 -5.30 -2.93 -32.31
C PRO A 407 -5.45 -1.45 -32.63
N THR A 408 -6.67 -0.94 -32.57
CA THR A 408 -6.96 0.48 -32.43
C THR A 408 -6.74 0.90 -30.98
N GLU A 409 -5.95 1.92 -30.74
CA GLU A 409 -5.65 2.43 -29.40
C GLU A 409 -6.50 3.64 -29.06
N TYR A 410 -7.19 3.57 -27.95
CA TYR A 410 -7.85 4.70 -27.31
C TYR A 410 -6.95 5.18 -26.17
N LYS A 411 -6.41 6.39 -26.34
CA LYS A 411 -5.40 6.94 -25.43
C LYS A 411 -6.00 7.32 -24.09
N ALA A 412 -5.26 7.01 -23.04
CA ALA A 412 -5.53 7.55 -21.72
C ALA A 412 -5.01 8.99 -21.57
N ASP A 413 -5.54 9.71 -20.60
CA ASP A 413 -4.94 10.96 -20.14
C ASP A 413 -3.59 10.66 -19.44
N ARG A 414 -2.59 11.50 -19.70
CA ARG A 414 -1.26 11.37 -19.10
C ARG A 414 -1.22 11.98 -17.70
N LYS A 415 -1.87 11.33 -16.78
CA LYS A 415 -1.97 11.72 -15.38
C LYS A 415 -2.41 10.50 -14.57
N GLU A 416 -1.91 10.41 -13.37
CA GLU A 416 -2.22 9.34 -12.41
C GLU A 416 -3.43 9.70 -11.54
N ILE A 417 -4.06 8.71 -10.96
CA ILE A 417 -5.04 8.87 -9.88
C ILE A 417 -4.29 8.99 -8.55
N GLY A 418 -4.59 10.01 -7.76
CA GLY A 418 -3.84 10.29 -6.51
C GLY A 418 -2.64 11.19 -6.74
N GLY A 419 -1.62 11.09 -5.88
CA GLY A 419 -0.42 11.89 -5.90
C GLY A 419 -0.55 13.25 -5.20
N ALA A 420 0.31 13.55 -4.22
CA ALA A 420 0.25 14.81 -3.46
C ALA A 420 0.51 16.04 -4.33
N LYS A 421 1.30 15.88 -5.41
CA LYS A 421 1.60 16.97 -6.38
C LYS A 421 0.53 17.14 -7.43
N ALA A 422 -0.41 16.21 -7.56
CA ALA A 422 -1.48 16.30 -8.54
C ALA A 422 -2.48 17.41 -8.14
N PRO A 423 -3.18 18.02 -9.11
CA PRO A 423 -4.24 19.00 -8.83
C PRO A 423 -5.32 18.40 -7.92
N ALA A 424 -5.98 19.21 -7.13
CA ALA A 424 -7.07 18.75 -6.24
C ALA A 424 -8.24 18.13 -7.02
N GLN A 425 -8.50 18.63 -8.22
CA GLN A 425 -9.49 18.10 -9.14
C GLN A 425 -8.82 17.76 -10.47
N GLN A 426 -9.16 16.60 -11.00
CA GLN A 426 -8.75 16.16 -12.33
C GLN A 426 -9.97 15.75 -13.14
N PHE A 427 -9.95 16.07 -14.44
CA PHE A 427 -10.98 15.67 -15.38
C PHE A 427 -10.37 14.69 -16.37
N PHE A 428 -11.08 13.64 -16.71
CA PHE A 428 -10.62 12.61 -17.63
C PHE A 428 -11.42 12.65 -18.91
N THR A 429 -10.80 12.25 -19.99
CA THR A 429 -11.43 12.22 -21.31
C THR A 429 -12.35 11.00 -21.39
N LEU A 430 -13.65 11.22 -21.63
CA LEU A 430 -14.59 10.14 -21.92
C LEU A 430 -14.54 9.79 -23.41
N HIS A 431 -14.24 8.54 -23.70
CA HIS A 431 -14.39 7.95 -25.02
C HIS A 431 -15.72 7.19 -25.07
N THR A 432 -16.56 7.52 -26.05
CA THR A 432 -17.76 6.75 -26.36
C THR A 432 -17.52 6.01 -27.66
N ILE A 433 -17.58 4.70 -27.62
CA ILE A 433 -17.14 3.82 -28.68
C ILE A 433 -18.27 2.85 -29.01
N GLU A 434 -18.68 2.83 -30.27
CA GLU A 434 -19.54 1.77 -30.79
C GLU A 434 -18.66 0.56 -31.15
N VAL A 435 -18.96 -0.60 -30.57
CA VAL A 435 -18.15 -1.79 -30.74
C VAL A 435 -18.92 -2.84 -31.53
N GLU A 436 -18.32 -3.29 -32.62
CA GLU A 436 -18.90 -4.38 -33.42
C GLU A 436 -18.78 -5.72 -32.69
N PRO A 437 -19.76 -6.60 -32.81
CA PRO A 437 -19.71 -7.95 -32.23
C PRO A 437 -18.48 -8.72 -32.72
N GLY A 438 -17.87 -9.46 -31.81
CA GLY A 438 -16.68 -10.24 -32.10
C GLY A 438 -15.34 -9.47 -32.00
N CYS A 439 -15.36 -8.14 -31.85
CA CYS A 439 -14.17 -7.37 -31.54
C CYS A 439 -13.62 -7.74 -30.17
N TRP A 440 -12.31 -7.79 -30.06
CA TRP A 440 -11.64 -7.97 -28.76
C TRP A 440 -11.25 -6.65 -28.15
N ILE A 441 -11.48 -6.50 -26.86
CA ILE A 441 -11.18 -5.32 -26.06
C ILE A 441 -10.17 -5.73 -25.01
N TYR A 442 -9.06 -4.98 -24.93
CA TYR A 442 -7.96 -5.29 -23.99
C TYR A 442 -7.58 -4.07 -23.17
N ALA A 443 -7.29 -4.31 -21.90
CA ALA A 443 -6.62 -3.38 -21.01
C ALA A 443 -5.52 -4.11 -20.23
N SER A 444 -4.43 -3.42 -19.91
CA SER A 444 -3.34 -4.03 -19.14
C SER A 444 -2.60 -3.01 -18.28
N SER A 445 -1.90 -3.51 -17.26
CA SER A 445 -0.78 -2.82 -16.63
C SER A 445 0.43 -2.75 -17.58
N ASP A 446 1.53 -2.13 -17.13
CA ASP A 446 2.75 -2.01 -17.96
C ASP A 446 3.71 -3.19 -17.81
N GLY A 447 3.57 -4.02 -16.77
CA GLY A 447 4.54 -5.05 -16.44
C GLY A 447 4.86 -6.02 -17.58
N TYR A 448 3.86 -6.35 -18.42
CA TYR A 448 4.11 -7.18 -19.61
C TYR A 448 5.03 -6.49 -20.60
N ALA A 449 4.79 -5.21 -20.87
CA ALA A 449 5.58 -4.41 -21.82
C ALA A 449 6.97 -4.05 -21.25
N ASP A 450 7.07 -3.96 -19.94
CA ASP A 450 8.29 -3.58 -19.24
C ASP A 450 9.20 -4.76 -18.90
N GLN A 451 8.73 -5.99 -19.11
CA GLN A 451 9.51 -7.19 -18.87
C GLN A 451 10.77 -7.26 -19.74
N PHE A 452 11.89 -7.61 -19.09
CA PHE A 452 13.17 -7.76 -19.77
C PHE A 452 13.37 -9.19 -20.30
N SER A 453 14.02 -9.28 -21.45
CA SER A 453 14.57 -10.52 -21.98
C SER A 453 15.92 -10.85 -21.31
N LYS A 454 16.41 -12.05 -21.54
CA LYS A 454 17.77 -12.48 -21.17
C LYS A 454 18.90 -11.56 -21.68
N ASP A 455 18.63 -10.84 -22.78
CA ASP A 455 19.58 -9.90 -23.38
C ASP A 455 19.41 -8.46 -22.82
N GLY A 456 18.62 -8.27 -21.77
CA GLY A 456 18.38 -6.99 -21.12
C GLY A 456 17.52 -6.01 -21.95
N LYS A 457 16.76 -6.48 -22.94
CA LYS A 457 15.85 -5.65 -23.73
C LYS A 457 14.45 -5.71 -23.17
N LYS A 458 13.78 -4.56 -23.03
CA LYS A 458 12.35 -4.51 -22.68
C LYS A 458 11.50 -5.05 -23.83
N TYR A 459 10.36 -5.69 -23.48
CA TYR A 459 9.39 -6.20 -24.47
C TYR A 459 8.78 -5.09 -25.31
N MET A 460 8.44 -3.99 -24.69
CA MET A 460 7.90 -2.75 -25.25
C MET A 460 6.42 -2.84 -25.68
N SER A 461 5.66 -1.80 -25.37
CA SER A 461 4.22 -1.68 -25.67
C SER A 461 3.88 -1.87 -27.16
N LYS A 462 4.79 -1.50 -28.08
CA LYS A 462 4.57 -1.70 -29.52
C LYS A 462 4.55 -3.17 -29.91
N ARG A 463 5.45 -3.98 -29.32
CA ARG A 463 5.48 -5.43 -29.54
C ARG A 463 4.27 -6.08 -28.90
N PHE A 464 3.94 -5.66 -27.70
CA PHE A 464 2.78 -6.17 -26.97
C PHE A 464 1.48 -5.96 -27.75
N LYS A 465 1.22 -4.75 -28.23
CA LYS A 465 0.05 -4.45 -29.07
C LYS A 465 -0.03 -5.35 -30.31
N ARG A 466 1.08 -5.53 -31.01
CA ARG A 466 1.11 -6.42 -32.18
C ARG A 466 0.77 -7.86 -31.79
N PHE A 467 1.29 -8.33 -30.67
CA PHE A 467 1.01 -9.67 -30.18
C PHE A 467 -0.47 -9.85 -29.83
N LEU A 468 -1.10 -8.88 -29.16
CA LEU A 468 -2.55 -8.90 -28.91
C LEU A 468 -3.36 -9.00 -30.21
N GLY A 469 -2.98 -8.27 -31.26
CA GLY A 469 -3.61 -8.40 -32.58
C GLY A 469 -3.46 -9.77 -33.19
N GLN A 470 -2.32 -10.43 -33.01
CA GLN A 470 -2.08 -11.80 -33.53
C GLN A 470 -2.93 -12.87 -32.84
N ILE A 471 -3.17 -12.71 -31.52
CA ILE A 471 -3.92 -13.71 -30.74
C ILE A 471 -5.44 -13.44 -30.72
N ALA A 472 -5.90 -12.27 -31.15
CA ALA A 472 -7.32 -11.89 -31.12
C ALA A 472 -8.27 -12.80 -31.91
N GLY A 473 -7.73 -13.62 -32.83
CA GLY A 473 -8.53 -14.63 -33.55
C GLY A 473 -8.80 -15.92 -32.78
N PHE A 474 -8.22 -16.10 -31.61
CA PHE A 474 -8.37 -17.30 -30.78
C PHE A 474 -9.39 -17.10 -29.67
N SER A 475 -9.83 -18.23 -29.04
CA SER A 475 -10.67 -18.21 -27.86
C SER A 475 -9.93 -17.57 -26.66
N ALA A 476 -10.69 -17.11 -25.66
CA ALA A 476 -10.16 -16.53 -24.44
C ALA A 476 -9.08 -17.39 -23.76
N GLU A 477 -9.33 -18.70 -23.64
CA GLU A 477 -8.40 -19.64 -23.02
C GLU A 477 -7.07 -19.73 -23.79
N VAL A 478 -7.15 -19.81 -25.13
CA VAL A 478 -5.96 -19.89 -25.99
C VAL A 478 -5.16 -18.59 -25.91
N GLN A 479 -5.83 -17.44 -25.86
CA GLN A 479 -5.16 -16.14 -25.71
C GLN A 479 -4.40 -16.03 -24.38
N ALA A 480 -5.04 -16.39 -23.26
CA ALA A 480 -4.39 -16.38 -21.95
C ALA A 480 -3.16 -17.28 -21.92
N LYS A 481 -3.25 -18.47 -22.51
CA LYS A 481 -2.13 -19.40 -22.65
C LYS A 481 -1.03 -18.86 -23.54
N SER A 482 -1.38 -18.22 -24.65
CA SER A 482 -0.41 -17.60 -25.58
C SER A 482 0.36 -16.45 -24.92
N LEU A 483 -0.31 -15.66 -24.05
CA LEU A 483 0.34 -14.62 -23.25
C LEU A 483 1.38 -15.22 -22.31
N GLU A 484 1.07 -16.31 -21.61
CA GLU A 484 2.00 -17.00 -20.71
C GLU A 484 3.21 -17.57 -21.50
N GLU A 485 2.96 -18.28 -22.61
CA GLU A 485 4.01 -18.90 -23.42
C GLU A 485 4.96 -17.83 -24.03
N GLU A 486 4.42 -16.75 -24.61
CA GLU A 486 5.24 -15.66 -25.17
C GLU A 486 6.05 -14.95 -24.10
N LEU A 487 5.45 -14.71 -22.91
CA LEU A 487 6.13 -14.12 -21.77
C LEU A 487 7.30 -14.98 -21.30
N GLN A 488 7.09 -16.29 -21.15
CA GLN A 488 8.11 -17.24 -20.72
C GLN A 488 9.26 -17.33 -21.75
N LEU A 489 8.92 -17.37 -23.04
CA LEU A 489 9.90 -17.38 -24.12
C LEU A 489 10.75 -16.09 -24.13
N TRP A 490 10.11 -14.93 -23.84
CA TRP A 490 10.80 -13.65 -23.78
C TRP A 490 11.71 -13.55 -22.57
N MET A 491 11.22 -13.91 -21.40
CA MET A 491 11.96 -13.82 -20.13
C MET A 491 13.14 -14.81 -20.11
N GLY A 492 12.96 -16.02 -20.58
CA GLY A 492 13.89 -17.11 -20.31
C GLY A 492 14.06 -17.30 -18.80
N ASP A 493 15.32 -17.22 -18.32
CA ASP A 493 15.67 -17.35 -16.89
C ASP A 493 15.69 -16.01 -16.14
N THR A 494 15.26 -14.90 -16.75
CA THR A 494 15.21 -13.61 -16.05
C THR A 494 14.02 -13.53 -15.10
N ALA A 495 14.23 -12.86 -13.96
CA ALA A 495 13.13 -12.63 -13.02
C ALA A 495 12.08 -11.67 -13.60
N GLN A 496 10.84 -11.84 -13.18
CA GLN A 496 9.78 -10.87 -13.45
C GLN A 496 10.10 -9.56 -12.75
N VAL A 497 9.93 -8.43 -13.43
CA VAL A 497 10.34 -7.11 -12.91
C VAL A 497 9.20 -6.36 -12.24
N ASP A 498 7.96 -6.61 -12.64
CA ASP A 498 6.78 -5.95 -12.10
C ASP A 498 5.57 -6.89 -12.11
N ASP A 499 4.48 -6.50 -11.45
CA ASP A 499 3.21 -7.18 -11.54
C ASP A 499 2.68 -7.11 -12.98
N ILE A 500 2.03 -8.16 -13.44
CA ILE A 500 1.49 -8.24 -14.81
C ILE A 500 0.00 -8.54 -14.73
N LEU A 501 -0.79 -7.66 -15.32
CA LEU A 501 -2.23 -7.84 -15.46
C LEU A 501 -2.66 -7.51 -16.89
N VAL A 502 -3.29 -8.47 -17.57
CA VAL A 502 -3.91 -8.29 -18.88
C VAL A 502 -5.33 -8.83 -18.81
N VAL A 503 -6.28 -8.00 -19.15
CA VAL A 503 -7.69 -8.41 -19.26
C VAL A 503 -8.13 -8.27 -20.70
N GLY A 504 -8.75 -9.30 -21.23
CA GLY A 504 -9.34 -9.29 -22.56
C GLY A 504 -10.76 -9.86 -22.54
N PHE A 505 -11.65 -9.25 -23.32
CA PHE A 505 -12.97 -9.80 -23.55
C PHE A 505 -13.46 -9.49 -24.96
N GLN A 506 -14.32 -10.38 -25.49
CA GLN A 506 -14.91 -10.22 -26.79
C GLN A 506 -16.26 -9.51 -26.67
N ALA A 507 -16.48 -8.49 -27.49
CA ALA A 507 -17.78 -7.81 -27.57
C ALA A 507 -18.87 -8.76 -28.08
N VAL A 508 -20.02 -8.77 -27.43
CA VAL A 508 -21.19 -9.58 -27.75
C VAL A 508 -22.30 -8.75 -28.36
#